data_1f19c3525eac1fdc654afdd53f0d579d
#
_entry.id   1f19c3525eac1fdc654afdd53f0d579d
#
_cell.length_a   1.000
_cell.length_b   1.000
_cell.length_c   1.000
_cell.angle_alpha   90.00
_cell.angle_beta   90.00
_cell.angle_gamma   90.00
#
_symmetry.space_group_name_H-M   'P 1'
#
loop_
_entity.id
_entity.type
_entity.pdbx_description
1 polymer ?
#
loop_
_entity_poly.entity_id
_entity_poly.type
_entity_poly.pdbx_seq_one_letter_code
_entity_poly.pdbx_strand_id
1 'polypeptide(L)'
;MDHPVVTLLKSLMSIPSTSDNEHDIGQLLASHLKDLNYTVELIPIAPNSPRNNVYAYRGSSRKTRILVTAHMDTVPPHIPITIDGDVIRGRGSSDDLGPLAAQVMAVEDLTRDGSIKDGDVALLFVVGEENGGHGMVAANDMGLYWESGIFAEPTQSKLAKGHKGQIAFNLIANGVACHSGYPHLGKSATSALIAAINDLASAEWPSNDLLGNSTFNIGTLSGGEKHNIVAPSARSLCEVRMVSDLPGVKQQVKDIVSKHPDVQVEFVFEYPNAELEWEIDGFEAEAVAFGTDVPRLRAEFCKRRILYGPGSILVAHGPDEYIRVPELIESIQGYKKLILHLLK
;
A
#
# COMPACT_ATOMS: atom_id res chain seq x y z
N MET A 1 12.98 -24.85 9.60
CA MET A 1 13.78 -23.67 10.02
C MET A 1 14.99 -23.43 9.11
N ASP A 2 15.43 -24.44 8.39
CA ASP A 2 16.62 -24.35 7.52
C ASP A 2 16.31 -24.03 6.06
N HIS A 3 15.06 -23.61 5.76
CA HIS A 3 14.71 -23.26 4.40
C HIS A 3 15.33 -21.89 4.01
N PRO A 4 15.91 -21.74 2.81
CA PRO A 4 16.57 -20.50 2.38
C PRO A 4 15.71 -19.22 2.51
N VAL A 5 14.39 -19.33 2.28
CA VAL A 5 13.45 -18.19 2.46
C VAL A 5 13.44 -17.67 3.90
N VAL A 6 13.52 -18.57 4.89
CA VAL A 6 13.56 -18.20 6.31
C VAL A 6 14.88 -17.49 6.64
N THR A 7 15.99 -17.96 6.06
CA THR A 7 17.30 -17.34 6.23
C THR A 7 17.33 -15.92 5.64
N LEU A 8 16.78 -15.75 4.43
CA LEU A 8 16.69 -14.44 3.80
C LEU A 8 15.79 -13.50 4.61
N LEU A 9 14.59 -13.94 5.00
CA LEU A 9 13.67 -13.14 5.81
C LEU A 9 14.31 -12.70 7.13
N LYS A 10 15.03 -13.59 7.83
CA LYS A 10 15.77 -13.23 9.05
C LYS A 10 16.79 -12.12 8.81
N SER A 11 17.54 -12.21 7.71
CA SER A 11 18.52 -11.20 7.35
C SER A 11 17.86 -9.83 7.06
N LEU A 12 16.76 -9.82 6.32
CA LEU A 12 15.99 -8.61 6.04
C LEU A 12 15.43 -7.99 7.31
N MET A 13 14.73 -8.77 8.15
CA MET A 13 14.13 -8.29 9.39
C MET A 13 15.14 -7.89 10.47
N SER A 14 16.42 -8.27 10.34
CA SER A 14 17.47 -7.83 11.28
C SER A 14 17.85 -6.36 11.11
N ILE A 15 17.45 -5.75 9.99
CA ILE A 15 17.72 -4.34 9.69
C ILE A 15 16.45 -3.53 9.92
N PRO A 16 16.47 -2.53 10.81
CA PRO A 16 15.37 -1.58 10.92
C PRO A 16 15.18 -0.82 9.59
N SER A 17 14.08 -1.08 8.92
CA SER A 17 13.77 -0.47 7.61
C SER A 17 12.47 0.33 7.67
N THR A 18 12.25 1.06 8.76
CA THR A 18 11.06 1.94 8.84
C THR A 18 11.08 2.96 7.71
N SER A 19 9.90 3.33 7.23
CA SER A 19 9.77 4.31 6.14
C SER A 19 10.65 5.55 6.37
N ASP A 20 11.28 6.02 5.31
CA ASP A 20 12.33 7.04 5.29
C ASP A 20 13.73 6.59 5.77
N ASN A 21 13.90 5.33 6.18
CA ASN A 21 15.17 4.78 6.67
C ASN A 21 15.53 3.42 6.02
N GLU A 22 15.35 3.31 4.69
CA GLU A 22 15.48 2.03 3.96
C GLU A 22 16.88 1.81 3.35
N HIS A 23 17.83 2.72 3.57
CA HIS A 23 19.16 2.65 2.93
C HIS A 23 19.84 1.29 3.18
N ASP A 24 19.92 0.87 4.44
CA ASP A 24 20.70 -0.30 4.83
C ASP A 24 20.10 -1.61 4.33
N ILE A 25 18.76 -1.75 4.37
CA ILE A 25 18.10 -2.93 3.82
C ILE A 25 18.25 -2.98 2.29
N GLY A 26 18.20 -1.85 1.60
CA GLY A 26 18.47 -1.76 0.17
C GLY A 26 19.88 -2.22 -0.20
N GLN A 27 20.90 -1.85 0.61
CA GLN A 27 22.28 -2.31 0.40
C GLN A 27 22.44 -3.80 0.65
N LEU A 28 21.85 -4.34 1.72
CA LEU A 28 21.85 -5.76 2.02
C LEU A 28 21.22 -6.55 0.87
N LEU A 29 20.04 -6.14 0.42
CA LEU A 29 19.31 -6.82 -0.65
C LEU A 29 20.06 -6.75 -1.98
N ALA A 30 20.63 -5.60 -2.30
CA ALA A 30 21.46 -5.42 -3.50
C ALA A 30 22.70 -6.34 -3.48
N SER A 31 23.35 -6.49 -2.33
CA SER A 31 24.47 -7.43 -2.17
C SER A 31 24.02 -8.88 -2.35
N HIS A 32 22.93 -9.27 -1.69
CA HIS A 32 22.38 -10.62 -1.79
C HIS A 32 22.01 -10.98 -3.23
N LEU A 33 21.38 -10.09 -3.99
CA LEU A 33 21.02 -10.33 -5.38
C LEU A 33 22.25 -10.39 -6.31
N LYS A 34 23.31 -9.62 -6.03
CA LYS A 34 24.59 -9.75 -6.76
C LYS A 34 25.24 -11.11 -6.54
N ASP A 35 25.20 -11.63 -5.31
CA ASP A 35 25.72 -12.96 -4.98
C ASP A 35 24.94 -14.08 -5.70
N LEU A 36 23.68 -13.81 -6.04
CA LEU A 36 22.83 -14.67 -6.88
C LEU A 36 23.01 -14.42 -8.40
N ASN A 37 24.03 -13.66 -8.81
CA ASN A 37 24.39 -13.34 -10.21
C ASN A 37 23.35 -12.46 -10.94
N TYR A 38 22.62 -11.57 -10.25
CA TYR A 38 21.86 -10.52 -10.89
C TYR A 38 22.72 -9.31 -11.23
N THR A 39 22.39 -8.64 -12.33
CA THR A 39 22.75 -7.25 -12.52
C THR A 39 21.83 -6.40 -11.65
N VAL A 40 22.39 -5.59 -10.75
CA VAL A 40 21.63 -4.81 -9.77
C VAL A 40 21.87 -3.33 -9.99
N GLU A 41 20.81 -2.57 -10.13
CA GLU A 41 20.79 -1.12 -10.20
C GLU A 41 20.10 -0.55 -8.94
N LEU A 42 20.73 0.45 -8.31
CA LEU A 42 20.12 1.25 -7.26
C LEU A 42 19.49 2.49 -7.90
N ILE A 43 18.16 2.61 -7.81
CA ILE A 43 17.38 3.68 -8.44
C ILE A 43 16.99 4.70 -7.36
N PRO A 44 17.60 5.88 -7.31
CA PRO A 44 17.27 6.88 -6.30
C PRO A 44 15.86 7.42 -6.50
N ILE A 45 15.11 7.60 -5.42
CA ILE A 45 13.74 8.14 -5.48
C ILE A 45 13.70 9.67 -5.69
N ALA A 46 14.82 10.33 -5.48
CA ALA A 46 15.01 11.75 -5.74
C ALA A 46 16.50 12.05 -5.93
N PRO A 47 16.89 13.18 -6.57
CA PRO A 47 18.28 13.58 -6.69
C PRO A 47 18.98 13.64 -5.31
N ASN A 48 20.14 12.96 -5.21
CA ASN A 48 20.92 12.85 -3.98
C ASN A 48 20.21 12.17 -2.80
N SER A 49 19.12 11.46 -3.01
CA SER A 49 18.49 10.65 -1.97
C SER A 49 19.37 9.46 -1.62
N PRO A 50 19.58 9.14 -0.33
CA PRO A 50 20.21 7.88 0.08
C PRO A 50 19.25 6.69 -0.08
N ARG A 51 17.94 6.95 -0.25
CA ARG A 51 16.89 5.95 -0.40
C ARG A 51 16.82 5.55 -1.87
N ASN A 52 16.97 4.27 -2.13
CA ASN A 52 16.99 3.73 -3.48
C ASN A 52 16.09 2.50 -3.58
N ASN A 53 15.34 2.41 -4.67
CA ASN A 53 14.79 1.12 -5.08
C ASN A 53 15.93 0.20 -5.52
N VAL A 54 15.73 -1.10 -5.36
CA VAL A 54 16.64 -2.14 -5.83
C VAL A 54 16.02 -2.79 -7.06
N TYR A 55 16.57 -2.53 -8.23
CA TYR A 55 16.16 -3.16 -9.48
C TYR A 55 17.18 -4.23 -9.88
N ALA A 56 16.72 -5.46 -10.12
CA ALA A 56 17.60 -6.58 -10.43
C ALA A 56 17.05 -7.42 -11.59
N TYR A 57 17.94 -7.80 -12.50
CA TYR A 57 17.61 -8.59 -13.69
C TYR A 57 18.78 -9.49 -14.08
N ARG A 58 18.50 -10.51 -14.92
CA ARG A 58 19.52 -11.39 -15.49
C ARG A 58 19.66 -11.13 -16.98
N GLY A 59 20.87 -11.40 -17.50
CA GLY A 59 21.22 -11.20 -18.91
C GLY A 59 21.76 -9.82 -19.23
N SER A 60 21.86 -9.51 -20.52
CA SER A 60 22.48 -8.27 -21.02
C SER A 60 21.52 -7.08 -21.15
N SER A 61 20.20 -7.33 -21.02
CA SER A 61 19.16 -6.31 -21.16
C SER A 61 18.41 -6.08 -19.86
N ARG A 62 18.29 -4.82 -19.46
CA ARG A 62 17.45 -4.44 -18.32
C ARG A 62 15.94 -4.52 -18.61
N LYS A 63 15.56 -4.74 -19.87
CA LYS A 63 14.13 -4.93 -20.25
C LYS A 63 13.75 -6.38 -20.05
N THR A 64 12.66 -6.61 -19.33
CA THR A 64 12.08 -7.92 -19.06
C THR A 64 10.59 -7.91 -19.35
N ARG A 65 9.97 -9.10 -19.43
CA ARG A 65 8.54 -9.25 -19.68
C ARG A 65 7.71 -9.05 -18.42
N ILE A 66 8.17 -9.62 -17.30
CA ILE A 66 7.44 -9.62 -16.03
C ILE A 66 8.22 -8.82 -14.99
N LEU A 67 7.49 -7.99 -14.24
CA LEU A 67 7.95 -7.36 -13.01
C LEU A 67 7.46 -8.18 -11.81
N VAL A 68 8.36 -8.50 -10.89
CA VAL A 68 8.04 -9.03 -9.56
C VAL A 68 8.49 -7.98 -8.55
N THR A 69 7.57 -7.49 -7.72
CA THR A 69 7.82 -6.30 -6.88
C THR A 69 7.22 -6.43 -5.49
N ALA A 70 7.90 -5.86 -4.52
CA ALA A 70 7.54 -5.77 -3.10
C ALA A 70 8.12 -4.48 -2.53
N HIS A 71 7.64 -4.02 -1.38
CA HIS A 71 8.28 -2.91 -0.69
C HIS A 71 9.27 -3.40 0.38
N MET A 72 10.26 -2.55 0.67
CA MET A 72 11.31 -2.84 1.64
C MET A 72 11.10 -2.11 2.97
N ASP A 73 10.30 -1.06 2.96
CA ASP A 73 10.00 -0.31 4.16
C ASP A 73 8.93 -0.98 5.01
N THR A 74 8.87 -0.56 6.25
CA THR A 74 7.90 -1.04 7.24
C THR A 74 7.40 0.13 8.07
N VAL A 75 6.17 0.05 8.60
CA VAL A 75 5.68 1.07 9.55
C VAL A 75 6.48 1.05 10.86
N PRO A 76 6.69 2.22 11.51
CA PRO A 76 7.27 2.27 12.84
C PRO A 76 6.29 1.76 13.92
N PRO A 77 6.77 1.29 15.10
CA PRO A 77 8.17 1.09 15.42
C PRO A 77 8.74 -0.20 14.82
N HIS A 78 10.07 -0.27 14.67
CA HIS A 78 10.73 -1.55 14.41
C HIS A 78 10.50 -2.52 15.59
N ILE A 79 10.06 -3.74 15.27
CA ILE A 79 9.85 -4.82 16.21
C ILE A 79 10.84 -5.93 15.87
N PRO A 80 11.82 -6.23 16.74
CA PRO A 80 12.82 -7.24 16.48
C PRO A 80 12.23 -8.62 16.23
N ILE A 81 12.90 -9.38 15.35
CA ILE A 81 12.49 -10.74 15.00
C ILE A 81 12.58 -11.68 16.22
N THR A 82 11.54 -12.47 16.40
CA THR A 82 11.51 -13.62 17.30
C THR A 82 10.93 -14.83 16.59
N ILE A 83 11.33 -16.04 17.01
CA ILE A 83 10.88 -17.27 16.39
C ILE A 83 10.37 -18.22 17.46
N ASP A 84 9.15 -18.67 17.31
CA ASP A 84 8.51 -19.61 18.20
C ASP A 84 7.88 -20.76 17.37
N GLY A 85 8.53 -21.93 17.42
CA GLY A 85 8.14 -23.06 16.58
C GLY A 85 8.19 -22.72 15.09
N ASP A 86 7.04 -22.76 14.42
CA ASP A 86 6.87 -22.45 13.01
C ASP A 86 6.42 -21.00 12.74
N VAL A 87 6.44 -20.13 13.75
CA VAL A 87 6.01 -18.73 13.67
C VAL A 87 7.21 -17.80 13.75
N ILE A 88 7.33 -16.93 12.76
CA ILE A 88 8.29 -15.81 12.75
C ILE A 88 7.48 -14.55 13.09
N ARG A 89 7.87 -13.86 14.18
CA ARG A 89 7.24 -12.61 14.62
C ARG A 89 8.19 -11.45 14.44
N GLY A 90 7.65 -10.27 14.25
CA GLY A 90 8.37 -9.02 14.14
C GLY A 90 7.89 -8.17 12.98
N ARG A 91 8.26 -6.90 12.99
CA ARG A 91 7.85 -5.93 11.96
C ARG A 91 8.42 -6.33 10.59
N GLY A 92 7.56 -6.34 9.56
CA GLY A 92 7.90 -6.77 8.21
C GLY A 92 7.75 -8.28 7.96
N SER A 93 7.40 -9.08 8.99
CA SER A 93 7.25 -10.52 8.79
C SER A 93 6.11 -10.86 7.81
N SER A 94 4.98 -10.17 7.88
CA SER A 94 3.87 -10.25 6.93
C SER A 94 3.94 -9.15 5.88
N ASP A 95 4.29 -7.94 6.27
CA ASP A 95 4.16 -6.72 5.49
C ASP A 95 5.49 -5.97 5.40
N ASP A 96 6.29 -6.11 4.33
CA ASP A 96 6.17 -6.93 3.12
C ASP A 96 7.44 -7.78 2.92
N LEU A 97 8.35 -7.87 3.94
CA LEU A 97 9.65 -8.57 3.83
C LEU A 97 9.49 -10.10 3.69
N GLY A 98 8.41 -10.68 4.26
CA GLY A 98 8.08 -12.09 4.06
C GLY A 98 7.73 -12.39 2.61
N PRO A 99 6.73 -11.72 2.02
CA PRO A 99 6.40 -11.81 0.60
C PRO A 99 7.60 -11.51 -0.31
N LEU A 100 8.41 -10.48 -0.02
CA LEU A 100 9.64 -10.16 -0.74
C LEU A 100 10.61 -11.36 -0.77
N ALA A 101 10.86 -11.98 0.39
CA ALA A 101 11.75 -13.13 0.47
C ALA A 101 11.22 -14.33 -0.34
N ALA A 102 9.90 -14.54 -0.33
CA ALA A 102 9.26 -15.60 -1.12
C ALA A 102 9.36 -15.33 -2.62
N GLN A 103 9.22 -14.08 -3.06
CA GLN A 103 9.41 -13.66 -4.46
C GLN A 103 10.84 -13.97 -4.94
N VAL A 104 11.86 -13.59 -4.18
CA VAL A 104 13.26 -13.88 -4.52
C VAL A 104 13.46 -15.38 -4.70
N MET A 105 12.98 -16.19 -3.75
CA MET A 105 13.12 -17.65 -3.83
C MET A 105 12.37 -18.26 -5.02
N ALA A 106 11.20 -17.76 -5.35
CA ALA A 106 10.41 -18.25 -6.48
C ALA A 106 11.15 -18.02 -7.82
N VAL A 107 11.69 -16.82 -8.01
CA VAL A 107 12.45 -16.49 -9.23
C VAL A 107 13.75 -17.28 -9.30
N GLU A 108 14.45 -17.47 -8.17
CA GLU A 108 15.66 -18.31 -8.10
C GLU A 108 15.39 -19.78 -8.42
N ASP A 109 14.30 -20.34 -7.90
CA ASP A 109 13.91 -21.72 -8.19
C ASP A 109 13.63 -21.92 -9.68
N LEU A 110 12.84 -21.03 -10.30
CA LEU A 110 12.52 -21.11 -11.73
C LEU A 110 13.73 -20.86 -12.63
N THR A 111 14.67 -20.02 -12.19
CA THR A 111 15.93 -19.81 -12.91
C THR A 111 16.81 -21.05 -12.85
N ARG A 112 16.95 -21.67 -11.68
CA ARG A 112 17.79 -22.84 -11.45
C ARG A 112 17.28 -24.08 -12.18
N ASP A 113 15.96 -24.27 -12.26
CA ASP A 113 15.35 -25.39 -12.98
C ASP A 113 15.19 -25.14 -14.49
N GLY A 114 15.55 -23.95 -14.97
CA GLY A 114 15.49 -23.57 -16.38
C GLY A 114 14.10 -23.26 -16.92
N SER A 115 13.10 -23.07 -16.03
CA SER A 115 11.73 -22.75 -16.41
C SER A 115 11.58 -21.31 -16.89
N ILE A 116 12.47 -20.42 -16.48
CA ILE A 116 12.59 -19.04 -16.98
C ILE A 116 14.01 -18.79 -17.47
N LYS A 117 14.14 -17.81 -18.36
CA LYS A 117 15.40 -17.40 -18.98
C LYS A 117 15.66 -15.91 -18.79
N ASP A 118 16.86 -15.49 -19.15
CA ASP A 118 17.24 -14.09 -19.17
C ASP A 118 16.25 -13.24 -19.98
N GLY A 119 15.80 -12.12 -19.42
CA GLY A 119 14.81 -11.24 -20.01
C GLY A 119 13.35 -11.58 -19.70
N ASP A 120 13.04 -12.70 -19.05
CA ASP A 120 11.67 -13.03 -18.66
C ASP A 120 11.22 -12.25 -17.43
N VAL A 121 12.03 -12.17 -16.37
CA VAL A 121 11.64 -11.60 -15.08
C VAL A 121 12.67 -10.59 -14.58
N ALA A 122 12.20 -9.46 -14.04
CA ALA A 122 12.97 -8.58 -13.18
C ALA A 122 12.35 -8.50 -11.79
N LEU A 123 13.20 -8.23 -10.80
CA LEU A 123 12.83 -7.91 -9.44
C LEU A 123 12.95 -6.39 -9.24
N LEU A 124 11.94 -5.77 -8.65
CA LEU A 124 11.98 -4.37 -8.23
C LEU A 124 11.50 -4.27 -6.79
N PHE A 125 12.40 -3.95 -5.89
CA PHE A 125 12.05 -3.74 -4.49
C PHE A 125 12.09 -2.26 -4.18
N VAL A 126 10.95 -1.73 -3.72
CA VAL A 126 10.74 -0.29 -3.60
C VAL A 126 10.79 0.19 -2.16
N VAL A 127 10.98 1.48 -1.99
CA VAL A 127 11.00 2.18 -0.71
C VAL A 127 9.78 3.08 -0.57
N GLY A 128 9.31 3.30 0.68
CA GLY A 128 8.31 4.31 1.00
C GLY A 128 6.91 3.98 0.53
N GLU A 129 6.52 2.70 0.43
CA GLU A 129 5.15 2.28 0.18
C GLU A 129 4.24 2.79 1.30
N GLU A 130 4.60 2.52 2.53
CA GLU A 130 3.90 2.85 3.77
C GLU A 130 3.75 4.37 4.01
N ASN A 131 4.51 5.16 3.28
CA ASN A 131 4.51 6.62 3.36
C ASN A 131 4.42 7.27 1.96
N GLY A 132 3.38 6.92 1.19
CA GLY A 132 3.01 7.60 -0.05
C GLY A 132 3.47 6.98 -1.36
N GLY A 133 4.17 5.84 -1.36
CA GLY A 133 4.55 5.09 -2.56
C GLY A 133 5.65 5.76 -3.40
N HIS A 134 6.56 6.48 -2.75
CA HIS A 134 7.60 7.27 -3.43
C HIS A 134 8.50 6.42 -4.32
N GLY A 135 8.82 5.20 -3.89
CA GLY A 135 9.63 4.25 -4.65
C GLY A 135 8.94 3.82 -5.95
N MET A 136 7.67 3.42 -5.87
CA MET A 136 6.93 3.02 -7.06
C MET A 136 6.65 4.20 -8.00
N VAL A 137 6.44 5.40 -7.46
CA VAL A 137 6.35 6.63 -8.27
C VAL A 137 7.64 6.84 -9.05
N ALA A 138 8.81 6.70 -8.42
CA ALA A 138 10.11 6.84 -9.10
C ALA A 138 10.35 5.74 -10.16
N ALA A 139 9.76 4.57 -10.02
CA ALA A 139 9.84 3.51 -11.02
C ALA A 139 9.24 3.91 -12.38
N ASN A 140 8.30 4.85 -12.42
CA ASN A 140 7.75 5.37 -13.67
C ASN A 140 8.79 6.09 -14.54
N ASP A 141 9.88 6.59 -13.95
CA ASP A 141 10.92 7.33 -14.64
C ASP A 141 12.08 6.43 -15.11
N MET A 142 12.00 5.11 -14.86
CA MET A 142 13.03 4.15 -15.29
C MET A 142 13.07 3.93 -16.81
N GLY A 143 12.04 4.37 -17.54
CA GLY A 143 11.93 4.15 -18.98
C GLY A 143 11.75 2.68 -19.37
N LEU A 144 11.16 1.90 -18.47
CA LEU A 144 10.87 0.46 -18.66
C LEU A 144 9.38 0.23 -18.84
N TYR A 145 9.09 -0.90 -19.48
CA TYR A 145 7.74 -1.40 -19.70
C TYR A 145 7.73 -2.90 -19.42
N TRP A 146 6.73 -3.35 -18.69
CA TRP A 146 6.48 -4.76 -18.40
C TRP A 146 5.11 -5.18 -18.93
N GLU A 147 5.03 -6.36 -19.53
CA GLU A 147 3.77 -6.95 -19.98
C GLU A 147 2.85 -7.21 -18.78
N SER A 148 3.45 -7.65 -17.67
CA SER A 148 2.75 -8.03 -16.45
C SER A 148 3.56 -7.70 -15.21
N GLY A 149 2.87 -7.52 -14.08
CA GLY A 149 3.47 -7.29 -12.76
C GLY A 149 2.81 -8.13 -11.67
N ILE A 150 3.62 -8.71 -10.79
CA ILE A 150 3.18 -9.37 -9.57
C ILE A 150 3.64 -8.51 -8.40
N PHE A 151 2.69 -7.86 -7.76
CA PHE A 151 2.90 -7.02 -6.58
C PHE A 151 2.70 -7.88 -5.34
N ALA A 152 3.58 -7.73 -4.36
CA ALA A 152 3.46 -8.42 -3.09
C ALA A 152 2.64 -7.59 -2.10
N GLU A 153 1.85 -8.28 -1.30
CA GLU A 153 1.12 -7.78 -0.13
C GLU A 153 0.59 -8.98 0.68
N PRO A 154 0.31 -8.82 1.98
CA PRO A 154 -0.20 -9.92 2.81
C PRO A 154 -1.67 -10.27 2.51
N THR A 155 -1.90 -11.02 1.45
CA THR A 155 -3.24 -11.42 0.95
C THR A 155 -3.66 -12.83 1.38
N GLN A 156 -3.01 -13.42 2.39
CA GLN A 156 -3.27 -14.80 2.85
C GLN A 156 -3.13 -15.84 1.72
N SER A 157 -2.16 -15.64 0.82
CA SER A 157 -1.91 -16.50 -0.35
C SER A 157 -3.12 -16.61 -1.32
N LYS A 158 -4.02 -15.62 -1.31
CA LYS A 158 -5.10 -15.46 -2.29
C LYS A 158 -4.75 -14.37 -3.29
N LEU A 159 -5.41 -14.38 -4.45
CA LEU A 159 -5.33 -13.26 -5.38
C LEU A 159 -6.28 -12.15 -4.92
N ALA A 160 -5.80 -10.91 -4.93
CA ALA A 160 -6.68 -9.79 -4.73
C ALA A 160 -7.43 -9.48 -6.04
N LYS A 161 -8.77 -9.41 -5.98
CA LYS A 161 -9.61 -8.99 -7.11
C LYS A 161 -9.44 -7.51 -7.43
N GLY A 162 -9.00 -6.76 -6.45
CA GLY A 162 -8.78 -5.33 -6.47
C GLY A 162 -8.77 -4.79 -5.05
N HIS A 163 -8.46 -3.51 -4.92
CA HIS A 163 -8.47 -2.81 -3.63
C HIS A 163 -9.20 -1.47 -3.73
N LYS A 164 -9.72 -1.04 -2.57
CA LYS A 164 -10.37 0.26 -2.47
C LYS A 164 -9.35 1.39 -2.56
N GLY A 165 -9.80 2.51 -3.13
CA GLY A 165 -9.10 3.78 -3.03
C GLY A 165 -9.41 4.50 -1.72
N GLN A 166 -8.76 5.63 -1.53
CA GLN A 166 -8.90 6.45 -0.33
C GLN A 166 -8.86 7.93 -0.69
N ILE A 167 -9.72 8.70 -0.07
CA ILE A 167 -9.64 10.16 -0.11
C ILE A 167 -9.83 10.68 1.31
N ALA A 168 -8.85 11.43 1.82
CA ALA A 168 -8.94 12.07 3.10
C ALA A 168 -9.00 13.60 2.95
N PHE A 169 -9.80 14.25 3.77
CA PHE A 169 -10.03 15.67 3.68
C PHE A 169 -10.37 16.30 5.04
N ASN A 170 -9.88 17.51 5.24
CA ASN A 170 -10.28 18.34 6.34
C ASN A 170 -11.60 19.06 6.00
N LEU A 171 -12.50 19.11 6.97
CA LEU A 171 -13.61 20.04 7.02
C LEU A 171 -13.26 21.14 8.02
N ILE A 172 -13.29 22.39 7.59
CA ILE A 172 -12.92 23.56 8.39
C ILE A 172 -14.13 24.48 8.45
N ALA A 173 -14.69 24.66 9.65
CA ALA A 173 -15.83 25.55 9.86
C ALA A 173 -15.39 26.80 10.62
N ASN A 174 -15.83 27.95 10.12
CA ASN A 174 -15.59 29.25 10.73
C ASN A 174 -16.90 29.86 11.21
N GLY A 175 -16.89 30.38 12.42
CA GLY A 175 -18.01 31.00 13.08
C GLY A 175 -17.68 32.36 13.67
N VAL A 176 -18.62 32.87 14.50
CA VAL A 176 -18.46 34.12 15.24
C VAL A 176 -18.82 33.86 16.69
N ALA A 177 -17.88 34.06 17.60
CA ALA A 177 -18.10 33.87 19.02
C ALA A 177 -19.09 34.89 19.61
N CYS A 178 -19.94 34.40 20.49
CA CYS A 178 -20.80 35.25 21.32
C CYS A 178 -21.22 34.51 22.59
N HIS A 179 -21.91 35.18 23.49
CA HIS A 179 -22.47 34.55 24.69
C HIS A 179 -23.54 33.53 24.29
N SER A 180 -23.48 32.32 24.81
CA SER A 180 -24.38 31.20 24.42
C SER A 180 -25.87 31.47 24.71
N GLY A 181 -26.18 32.35 25.64
CA GLY A 181 -27.55 32.83 25.91
C GLY A 181 -28.11 33.76 24.83
N TYR A 182 -27.28 34.26 23.90
CA TYR A 182 -27.66 35.15 22.82
C TYR A 182 -27.10 34.65 21.47
N PRO A 183 -27.42 33.43 21.06
CA PRO A 183 -26.78 32.79 19.92
C PRO A 183 -27.05 33.52 18.59
N HIS A 184 -28.05 34.33 18.50
CA HIS A 184 -28.39 35.16 17.33
C HIS A 184 -27.35 36.28 17.04
N LEU A 185 -26.45 36.58 18.00
CA LEU A 185 -25.36 37.55 17.82
C LEU A 185 -24.08 36.93 17.30
N GLY A 186 -24.06 35.64 17.15
CA GLY A 186 -22.89 34.88 16.67
C GLY A 186 -23.23 33.83 15.63
N LYS A 187 -22.26 32.98 15.34
CA LYS A 187 -22.38 31.88 14.38
C LYS A 187 -21.60 30.69 14.88
N SER A 188 -22.27 29.56 15.09
CA SER A 188 -21.66 28.36 15.65
C SER A 188 -20.95 27.55 14.58
N ALA A 189 -19.62 27.54 14.61
CA ALA A 189 -18.83 26.68 13.74
C ALA A 189 -19.07 25.18 14.02
N THR A 190 -19.26 24.79 15.27
CA THR A 190 -19.55 23.38 15.62
C THR A 190 -20.88 22.92 15.04
N SER A 191 -21.92 23.75 15.09
CA SER A 191 -23.21 23.40 14.50
C SER A 191 -23.14 23.28 12.97
N ALA A 192 -22.44 24.20 12.31
CA ALA A 192 -22.21 24.13 10.85
C ALA A 192 -21.44 22.87 10.45
N LEU A 193 -20.36 22.54 11.19
CA LEU A 193 -19.55 21.36 10.93
C LEU A 193 -20.35 20.06 11.13
N ILE A 194 -21.11 19.95 12.21
CA ILE A 194 -21.96 18.79 12.49
C ILE A 194 -23.00 18.59 11.38
N ALA A 195 -23.60 19.65 10.87
CA ALA A 195 -24.57 19.57 9.77
C ALA A 195 -23.89 19.01 8.48
N ALA A 196 -22.71 19.51 8.12
CA ALA A 196 -21.96 19.02 6.97
C ALA A 196 -21.54 17.55 7.12
N ILE A 197 -21.06 17.17 8.31
CA ILE A 197 -20.68 15.79 8.62
C ILE A 197 -21.89 14.84 8.54
N ASN A 198 -23.06 15.27 9.03
CA ASN A 198 -24.28 14.47 8.97
C ASN A 198 -24.71 14.21 7.53
N ASP A 199 -24.63 15.22 6.65
CA ASP A 199 -24.95 15.04 5.23
C ASP A 199 -23.96 14.10 4.54
N LEU A 200 -22.66 14.20 4.85
CA LEU A 200 -21.65 13.26 4.34
C LEU A 200 -21.86 11.83 4.85
N ALA A 201 -22.19 11.67 6.14
CA ALA A 201 -22.43 10.36 6.75
C ALA A 201 -23.71 9.69 6.23
N SER A 202 -24.69 10.50 5.81
CA SER A 202 -25.98 10.03 5.27
C SER A 202 -25.98 9.91 3.74
N ALA A 203 -24.88 10.28 3.09
CA ALA A 203 -24.79 10.22 1.64
C ALA A 203 -24.71 8.77 1.12
N GLU A 204 -25.32 8.52 -0.02
CA GLU A 204 -25.13 7.29 -0.77
C GLU A 204 -23.78 7.35 -1.49
N TRP A 205 -22.82 6.57 -1.00
CA TRP A 205 -21.50 6.44 -1.63
C TRP A 205 -21.52 5.38 -2.71
N PRO A 206 -20.66 5.51 -3.75
CA PRO A 206 -20.56 4.51 -4.80
C PRO A 206 -20.34 3.09 -4.26
N SER A 207 -20.91 2.12 -4.96
CA SER A 207 -20.68 0.69 -4.73
C SER A 207 -20.36 0.00 -6.05
N ASN A 208 -19.62 -1.09 -6.01
CA ASN A 208 -19.48 -1.98 -7.15
C ASN A 208 -19.51 -3.46 -6.71
N ASP A 209 -19.85 -4.35 -7.63
CA ASP A 209 -20.04 -5.77 -7.31
C ASP A 209 -18.72 -6.47 -6.92
N LEU A 210 -17.59 -5.95 -7.38
CA LEU A 210 -16.28 -6.54 -7.12
C LEU A 210 -15.71 -6.13 -5.77
N LEU A 211 -15.76 -4.82 -5.44
CA LEU A 211 -15.10 -4.23 -4.27
C LEU A 211 -16.08 -3.91 -3.12
N GLY A 212 -17.38 -4.11 -3.35
CA GLY A 212 -18.43 -3.83 -2.37
C GLY A 212 -18.77 -2.34 -2.26
N ASN A 213 -19.10 -1.88 -1.05
CA ASN A 213 -19.53 -0.51 -0.79
C ASN A 213 -18.36 0.39 -0.43
N SER A 214 -18.38 1.64 -0.89
CA SER A 214 -17.55 2.70 -0.30
C SER A 214 -18.02 3.00 1.11
N THR A 215 -17.11 3.46 1.98
CA THR A 215 -17.41 3.76 3.38
C THR A 215 -16.87 5.12 3.76
N PHE A 216 -17.63 5.86 4.58
CA PHE A 216 -17.23 7.14 5.14
C PHE A 216 -16.81 6.99 6.61
N ASN A 217 -15.74 7.65 7.00
CA ASN A 217 -15.22 7.65 8.37
C ASN A 217 -14.91 9.08 8.84
N ILE A 218 -15.18 9.36 10.11
CA ILE A 218 -14.79 10.58 10.81
C ILE A 218 -13.57 10.22 11.67
N GLY A 219 -12.38 10.57 11.21
CA GLY A 219 -11.13 10.25 11.91
C GLY A 219 -10.89 11.13 13.14
N THR A 220 -11.13 12.43 13.01
CA THR A 220 -11.04 13.38 14.13
C THR A 220 -12.17 14.39 14.08
N LEU A 221 -12.56 14.89 15.26
CA LEU A 221 -13.54 15.97 15.38
C LEU A 221 -13.15 16.85 16.58
N SER A 222 -13.04 18.17 16.36
CA SER A 222 -12.72 19.13 17.40
C SER A 222 -13.40 20.48 17.14
N GLY A 223 -13.68 21.24 18.18
CA GLY A 223 -14.25 22.58 18.04
C GLY A 223 -14.80 23.15 19.34
N GLY A 224 -14.96 24.47 19.34
CA GLY A 224 -15.42 25.23 20.49
C GLY A 224 -14.34 25.43 21.55
N GLU A 225 -14.65 26.26 22.56
CA GLU A 225 -13.74 26.61 23.65
C GLU A 225 -14.35 26.28 25.03
N LYS A 226 -15.59 26.75 25.27
CA LYS A 226 -16.31 26.57 26.54
C LYS A 226 -17.81 26.41 26.27
N HIS A 227 -18.51 25.77 27.21
CA HIS A 227 -19.96 25.52 27.11
C HIS A 227 -20.81 26.76 26.98
N ASN A 228 -20.34 27.91 27.44
CA ASN A 228 -21.08 29.18 27.45
C ASN A 228 -20.64 30.16 26.36
N ILE A 229 -19.86 29.69 25.37
CA ILE A 229 -19.41 30.46 24.20
C ILE A 229 -19.92 29.77 22.94
N VAL A 230 -20.54 30.53 22.02
CA VAL A 230 -20.80 30.03 20.66
C VAL A 230 -19.47 29.80 19.95
N ALA A 231 -19.27 28.62 19.43
CA ALA A 231 -17.97 28.17 18.91
C ALA A 231 -17.48 28.97 17.69
N PRO A 232 -16.33 29.65 17.75
CA PRO A 232 -15.81 30.43 16.62
C PRO A 232 -15.12 29.55 15.56
N SER A 233 -14.71 28.35 15.90
CA SER A 233 -14.03 27.43 14.97
C SER A 233 -14.33 25.99 15.30
N ALA A 234 -14.31 25.13 14.25
CA ALA A 234 -14.38 23.68 14.38
C ALA A 234 -13.69 23.03 13.19
N ARG A 235 -13.18 21.84 13.38
CA ARG A 235 -12.45 21.06 12.36
C ARG A 235 -12.70 19.57 12.52
N SER A 236 -12.73 18.86 11.38
CA SER A 236 -12.77 17.40 11.32
C SER A 236 -11.83 16.91 10.22
N LEU A 237 -11.15 15.79 10.45
CA LEU A 237 -10.49 15.02 9.40
C LEU A 237 -11.37 13.82 9.09
N CYS A 238 -11.82 13.72 7.85
CA CYS A 238 -12.71 12.69 7.35
C CYS A 238 -12.03 11.89 6.25
N GLU A 239 -12.52 10.67 6.02
CA GLU A 239 -12.03 9.76 4.99
C GLU A 239 -13.20 9.07 4.28
N VAL A 240 -13.04 8.85 2.96
CA VAL A 240 -13.86 7.90 2.21
C VAL A 240 -12.96 6.81 1.65
N ARG A 241 -13.22 5.53 2.00
CA ARG A 241 -12.71 4.37 1.29
C ARG A 241 -13.61 4.11 0.10
N MET A 242 -13.10 4.27 -1.11
CA MET A 242 -13.92 4.34 -2.32
C MET A 242 -13.69 3.17 -3.27
N VAL A 243 -14.70 2.86 -4.08
CA VAL A 243 -14.71 1.77 -5.08
C VAL A 243 -15.00 2.29 -6.50
N SER A 244 -14.89 3.59 -6.70
CA SER A 244 -15.11 4.23 -8.00
C SER A 244 -14.00 5.24 -8.31
N ASP A 245 -14.13 5.95 -9.43
CA ASP A 245 -13.15 6.95 -9.82
C ASP A 245 -12.99 8.07 -8.80
N LEU A 246 -11.76 8.40 -8.49
CA LEU A 246 -11.39 9.42 -7.52
C LEU A 246 -11.97 10.81 -7.84
N PRO A 247 -11.96 11.30 -9.10
CA PRO A 247 -12.58 12.58 -9.46
C PRO A 247 -14.07 12.65 -9.11
N GLY A 248 -14.84 11.59 -9.34
CA GLY A 248 -16.28 11.54 -9.04
C GLY A 248 -16.56 11.62 -7.54
N VAL A 249 -15.84 10.83 -6.72
CA VAL A 249 -15.98 10.88 -5.26
C VAL A 249 -15.57 12.26 -4.71
N LYS A 250 -14.49 12.83 -5.22
CA LYS A 250 -14.03 14.17 -4.86
C LYS A 250 -15.07 15.24 -5.18
N GLN A 251 -15.71 15.13 -6.33
CA GLN A 251 -16.79 16.05 -6.71
C GLN A 251 -18.00 15.88 -5.80
N GLN A 252 -18.40 14.66 -5.48
CA GLN A 252 -19.51 14.39 -4.55
C GLN A 252 -19.27 15.02 -3.16
N VAL A 253 -18.05 14.91 -2.62
CA VAL A 253 -17.69 15.59 -1.36
C VAL A 253 -17.87 17.11 -1.48
N LYS A 254 -17.36 17.71 -2.58
CA LYS A 254 -17.51 19.16 -2.83
C LYS A 254 -18.97 19.58 -2.92
N ASP A 255 -19.79 18.82 -3.63
CA ASP A 255 -21.20 19.12 -3.84
C ASP A 255 -21.99 19.09 -2.52
N ILE A 256 -21.68 18.11 -1.65
CA ILE A 256 -22.29 18.03 -0.33
C ILE A 256 -21.87 19.22 0.54
N VAL A 257 -20.55 19.48 0.63
CA VAL A 257 -20.02 20.57 1.47
C VAL A 257 -20.46 21.95 0.97
N SER A 258 -20.66 22.13 -0.34
CA SER A 258 -21.13 23.41 -0.92
C SER A 258 -22.49 23.87 -0.41
N LYS A 259 -23.30 22.94 0.13
CA LYS A 259 -24.59 23.28 0.80
C LYS A 259 -24.41 23.95 2.17
N HIS A 260 -23.18 23.94 2.69
CA HIS A 260 -22.79 24.46 4.00
C HIS A 260 -21.80 25.63 3.84
N PRO A 261 -22.28 26.87 3.62
CA PRO A 261 -21.43 28.01 3.23
C PRO A 261 -20.35 28.38 4.25
N ASP A 262 -20.46 27.89 5.49
CA ASP A 262 -19.55 28.15 6.58
C ASP A 262 -18.49 27.05 6.75
N VAL A 263 -18.55 26.01 5.92
CA VAL A 263 -17.63 24.87 5.96
C VAL A 263 -16.85 24.83 4.65
N GLN A 264 -15.53 24.72 4.78
CA GLN A 264 -14.60 24.53 3.68
C GLN A 264 -14.07 23.11 3.69
N VAL A 265 -13.78 22.55 2.52
CA VAL A 265 -13.13 21.27 2.35
C VAL A 265 -11.72 21.46 1.80
N GLU A 266 -10.74 20.79 2.41
CA GLU A 266 -9.36 20.73 1.99
C GLU A 266 -8.93 19.26 1.86
N PHE A 267 -8.66 18.79 0.64
CA PHE A 267 -8.20 17.42 0.40
C PHE A 267 -6.73 17.30 0.79
N VAL A 268 -6.41 16.31 1.62
CA VAL A 268 -5.07 16.13 2.19
C VAL A 268 -4.40 14.83 1.74
N PHE A 269 -5.18 13.84 1.30
CA PHE A 269 -4.66 12.60 0.78
C PHE A 269 -5.60 12.03 -0.29
N GLU A 270 -5.02 11.50 -1.38
CA GLU A 270 -5.75 10.93 -2.49
C GLU A 270 -5.04 9.68 -2.99
N TYR A 271 -5.79 8.60 -3.13
CA TYR A 271 -5.29 7.32 -3.56
C TYR A 271 -6.37 6.57 -4.37
N PRO A 272 -6.13 6.23 -5.65
CA PRO A 272 -7.15 5.59 -6.46
C PRO A 272 -7.37 4.12 -6.07
N ASN A 273 -8.56 3.59 -6.34
CA ASN A 273 -8.82 2.16 -6.34
C ASN A 273 -8.11 1.47 -7.51
N ALA A 274 -7.91 0.17 -7.41
CA ALA A 274 -7.38 -0.65 -8.48
C ALA A 274 -8.22 -1.91 -8.67
N GLU A 275 -8.46 -2.27 -9.92
CA GLU A 275 -8.92 -3.60 -10.34
C GLU A 275 -7.71 -4.39 -10.83
N LEU A 276 -7.66 -5.67 -10.52
CA LEU A 276 -6.52 -6.54 -10.71
C LEU A 276 -6.90 -7.77 -11.54
N GLU A 277 -5.91 -8.47 -12.07
CA GLU A 277 -6.12 -9.77 -12.69
C GLU A 277 -6.15 -10.85 -11.60
N TRP A 278 -7.25 -11.61 -11.53
CA TRP A 278 -7.45 -12.59 -10.47
C TRP A 278 -8.06 -13.91 -10.94
N GLU A 279 -8.62 -13.99 -12.16
CA GLU A 279 -9.20 -15.22 -12.70
C GLU A 279 -8.10 -16.18 -13.19
N ILE A 280 -7.36 -16.76 -12.23
CA ILE A 280 -6.23 -17.67 -12.49
C ILE A 280 -6.51 -19.01 -11.80
N ASP A 281 -6.50 -20.08 -12.58
CA ASP A 281 -6.76 -21.43 -12.09
C ASP A 281 -5.83 -21.85 -10.94
N GLY A 282 -6.42 -22.40 -9.89
CA GLY A 282 -5.71 -22.90 -8.72
C GLY A 282 -5.40 -21.85 -7.65
N PHE A 283 -6.04 -20.68 -7.72
CA PHE A 283 -6.02 -19.67 -6.68
C PHE A 283 -7.43 -19.31 -6.22
N GLU A 284 -7.59 -19.12 -4.93
CA GLU A 284 -8.72 -18.38 -4.37
C GLU A 284 -8.53 -16.89 -4.59
N ALA A 285 -9.62 -16.12 -4.62
CA ALA A 285 -9.53 -14.67 -4.81
C ALA A 285 -10.56 -13.93 -3.95
N GLU A 286 -10.16 -12.75 -3.42
CA GLU A 286 -11.02 -11.87 -2.63
C GLU A 286 -10.72 -10.39 -2.89
N ALA A 287 -11.67 -9.51 -2.62
CA ALA A 287 -11.44 -8.06 -2.65
C ALA A 287 -10.74 -7.63 -1.35
N VAL A 288 -9.77 -6.73 -1.45
CA VAL A 288 -9.08 -6.21 -0.27
C VAL A 288 -9.41 -4.73 -0.04
N ALA A 289 -9.36 -4.30 1.22
CA ALA A 289 -9.79 -2.96 1.62
C ALA A 289 -8.63 -1.97 1.80
N PHE A 290 -7.38 -2.46 1.85
CA PHE A 290 -6.17 -1.66 2.01
C PHE A 290 -5.63 -1.14 0.67
N GLY A 291 -4.80 -0.10 0.70
CA GLY A 291 -4.11 0.43 -0.47
C GLY A 291 -2.80 -0.31 -0.73
N THR A 292 -2.23 -0.14 -1.92
CA THR A 292 -0.98 -0.81 -2.33
C THR A 292 -0.23 0.03 -3.36
N ASP A 293 0.98 -0.32 -3.71
CA ASP A 293 1.77 0.36 -4.75
C ASP A 293 1.22 0.19 -6.19
N VAL A 294 0.23 -0.68 -6.40
CA VAL A 294 -0.31 -0.96 -7.74
C VAL A 294 -0.71 0.30 -8.53
N PRO A 295 -1.51 1.23 -8.00
CA PRO A 295 -1.89 2.43 -8.76
C PRO A 295 -0.78 3.46 -8.90
N ARG A 296 0.31 3.34 -8.13
CA ARG A 296 1.46 4.24 -8.21
C ARG A 296 2.31 3.98 -9.45
N LEU A 297 2.37 2.73 -9.93
CA LEU A 297 2.94 2.42 -11.25
C LEU A 297 1.88 2.71 -12.32
N ARG A 298 2.18 3.63 -13.24
CA ARG A 298 1.24 3.99 -14.31
C ARG A 298 0.90 2.80 -15.20
N ALA A 299 -0.38 2.70 -15.61
CA ALA A 299 -0.90 1.57 -16.37
C ALA A 299 -0.21 1.36 -17.74
N GLU A 300 0.34 2.42 -18.30
CA GLU A 300 1.11 2.38 -19.55
C GLU A 300 2.42 1.59 -19.44
N PHE A 301 2.98 1.47 -18.23
CA PHE A 301 4.23 0.73 -17.98
C PHE A 301 4.02 -0.72 -17.54
N CYS A 302 2.83 -1.04 -17.01
CA CYS A 302 2.49 -2.40 -16.60
C CYS A 302 0.98 -2.61 -16.74
N LYS A 303 0.54 -3.40 -17.73
CA LYS A 303 -0.88 -3.55 -18.03
C LYS A 303 -1.59 -4.61 -17.20
N ARG A 304 -1.01 -5.82 -17.14
CA ARG A 304 -1.56 -6.93 -16.36
C ARG A 304 -0.97 -6.89 -14.97
N ARG A 305 -1.80 -6.80 -13.95
CA ARG A 305 -1.37 -6.61 -12.56
C ARG A 305 -2.02 -7.61 -11.65
N ILE A 306 -1.22 -8.33 -10.90
CA ILE A 306 -1.63 -9.32 -9.90
C ILE A 306 -1.12 -8.84 -8.55
N LEU A 307 -1.94 -8.97 -7.52
CA LEU A 307 -1.58 -8.73 -6.13
C LEU A 307 -1.71 -10.05 -5.37
N TYR A 308 -0.62 -10.49 -4.75
CA TYR A 308 -0.53 -11.79 -4.10
C TYR A 308 0.61 -11.83 -3.10
N GLY A 309 0.40 -12.48 -1.95
CA GLY A 309 1.46 -12.82 -1.02
C GLY A 309 0.98 -13.58 0.20
N PRO A 310 1.92 -14.22 0.91
CA PRO A 310 1.66 -14.85 2.20
C PRO A 310 1.47 -13.81 3.30
N GLY A 311 1.04 -14.26 4.46
CA GLY A 311 0.78 -13.39 5.60
C GLY A 311 -0.61 -12.74 5.54
N SER A 312 -0.93 -11.98 6.56
CA SER A 312 -2.26 -11.38 6.72
C SER A 312 -2.16 -9.91 7.08
N ILE A 313 -2.88 -9.08 6.33
CA ILE A 313 -3.05 -7.65 6.64
C ILE A 313 -3.67 -7.41 8.02
N LEU A 314 -4.39 -8.39 8.56
CA LEU A 314 -5.05 -8.26 9.87
C LEU A 314 -4.06 -8.23 11.05
N VAL A 315 -2.82 -8.67 10.83
CA VAL A 315 -1.75 -8.62 11.83
C VAL A 315 -0.68 -7.59 11.49
N ALA A 316 -0.66 -7.12 10.25
CA ALA A 316 0.21 -6.03 9.80
C ALA A 316 -0.04 -4.75 10.62
N HIS A 317 1.01 -3.91 10.78
CA HIS A 317 0.99 -2.67 11.55
C HIS A 317 0.74 -2.85 13.06
N GLY A 318 0.37 -4.06 13.50
CA GLY A 318 0.16 -4.40 14.91
C GLY A 318 1.47 -4.70 15.67
N PRO A 319 1.40 -4.76 17.01
CA PRO A 319 2.55 -5.13 17.85
C PRO A 319 2.90 -6.63 17.74
N ASP A 320 1.96 -7.45 17.31
CA ASP A 320 2.08 -8.91 17.24
C ASP A 320 2.15 -9.42 15.80
N GLU A 321 2.72 -8.64 14.88
CA GLU A 321 2.88 -9.04 13.49
C GLU A 321 3.67 -10.34 13.37
N TYR A 322 3.18 -11.27 12.54
CA TYR A 322 3.81 -12.58 12.36
C TYR A 322 3.50 -13.20 10.98
N ILE A 323 4.34 -14.16 10.58
CA ILE A 323 4.09 -15.06 9.46
C ILE A 323 4.38 -16.51 9.89
N ARG A 324 3.65 -17.46 9.32
CA ARG A 324 3.91 -18.89 9.55
C ARG A 324 4.89 -19.42 8.49
N VAL A 325 5.90 -20.15 8.95
CA VAL A 325 6.92 -20.73 8.04
C VAL A 325 6.33 -21.64 6.96
N PRO A 326 5.34 -22.53 7.23
CA PRO A 326 4.70 -23.31 6.19
C PRO A 326 4.03 -22.44 5.11
N GLU A 327 3.30 -21.42 5.50
CA GLU A 327 2.65 -20.47 4.58
C GLU A 327 3.68 -19.72 3.72
N LEU A 328 4.74 -19.22 4.33
CA LEU A 328 5.84 -18.55 3.64
C LEU A 328 6.50 -19.47 2.59
N ILE A 329 6.71 -20.74 2.92
CA ILE A 329 7.29 -21.72 1.98
C ILE A 329 6.31 -22.07 0.85
N GLU A 330 5.02 -22.25 1.19
CA GLU A 330 3.99 -22.57 0.21
C GLU A 330 3.78 -21.44 -0.80
N SER A 331 3.87 -20.19 -0.36
CA SER A 331 3.71 -19.03 -1.24
C SER A 331 4.74 -18.94 -2.35
N ILE A 332 5.94 -19.54 -2.18
CA ILE A 332 6.93 -19.66 -3.24
C ILE A 332 6.33 -20.41 -4.45
N GLN A 333 5.57 -21.50 -4.20
CA GLN A 333 4.89 -22.23 -5.28
C GLN A 333 3.78 -21.40 -5.93
N GLY A 334 3.09 -20.56 -5.15
CA GLY A 334 2.14 -19.58 -5.67
C GLY A 334 2.80 -18.61 -6.65
N TYR A 335 3.88 -17.94 -6.23
CA TYR A 335 4.62 -17.03 -7.11
C TYR A 335 5.16 -17.73 -8.36
N LYS A 336 5.71 -18.97 -8.23
CA LYS A 336 6.16 -19.75 -9.39
C LYS A 336 5.03 -20.00 -10.39
N LYS A 337 3.83 -20.39 -9.92
CA LYS A 337 2.67 -20.62 -10.77
C LYS A 337 2.23 -19.32 -11.48
N LEU A 338 2.23 -18.19 -10.78
CA LEU A 338 1.86 -16.89 -11.35
C LEU A 338 2.85 -16.45 -12.42
N ILE A 339 4.16 -16.55 -12.18
CA ILE A 339 5.20 -16.22 -13.15
C ILE A 339 5.02 -17.08 -14.42
N LEU A 340 4.89 -18.41 -14.27
CA LEU A 340 4.71 -19.31 -15.41
C LEU A 340 3.37 -19.10 -16.15
N HIS A 341 2.31 -18.67 -15.44
CA HIS A 341 1.04 -18.28 -16.07
C HIS A 341 1.21 -17.05 -16.95
N LEU A 342 1.91 -16.04 -16.46
CA LEU A 342 2.11 -14.77 -17.16
C LEU A 342 3.08 -14.85 -18.35
N LEU A 343 3.91 -15.88 -18.41
CA LEU A 343 4.84 -16.13 -19.53
C LEU A 343 4.20 -16.85 -20.72
N LYS A 344 3.01 -17.42 -20.54
CA LYS A 344 2.24 -18.07 -21.64
C LYS A 344 1.65 -17.02 -22.57
#